data_9d84d66dd9cc117a23a4788cd11df1a9
#
_entry.id   9d84d66dd9cc117a23a4788cd11df1a9
#
_cell.length_a   1.000
_cell.length_b   1.000
_cell.length_c   1.000
_cell.angle_alpha   90.00
_cell.angle_beta   90.00
_cell.angle_gamma   90.00
#
_symmetry.space_group_name_H-M   'P 1'
#
loop_
_entity.id
_entity.type
_entity.pdbx_description
1 polymer ?
#
loop_
_entity_poly.entity_id
_entity_poly.type
_entity_poly.pdbx_seq_one_letter_code
_entity_poly.pdbx_strand_id
1 'polypeptide(L)'
;TATDISADALAIAAGNAREASLANVVFVEGRWTEPVQDRQFHLIVSNPPYVNDDDEALCALRFEPRSALASGADGLDDIRILAAECAAILAPDGWLMLEHGASQPAAVASLLSDSGWVDIACHNDLAGLPRVTVARRNVTQARSKPSETS
;
A
#
# COMPACT_ATOMS: atom_id res chain seq x y z
N THR A 1 -1.03 11.80 -6.57
CA THR A 1 -2.18 10.99 -7.04
C THR A 1 -2.68 10.14 -5.89
N ALA A 2 -3.99 10.07 -5.70
CA ALA A 2 -4.66 9.20 -4.74
C ALA A 2 -5.61 8.26 -5.50
N THR A 3 -5.60 6.98 -5.15
CA THR A 3 -6.48 5.96 -5.72
C THR A 3 -7.35 5.36 -4.62
N ASP A 4 -8.60 5.07 -4.92
CA ASP A 4 -9.51 4.34 -4.06
C ASP A 4 -10.52 3.59 -4.93
N ILE A 5 -10.99 2.45 -4.48
CA ILE A 5 -12.04 1.68 -5.16
C ILE A 5 -13.42 2.31 -4.99
N SER A 6 -13.59 3.16 -3.98
CA SER A 6 -14.84 3.83 -3.65
C SER A 6 -14.90 5.22 -4.26
N ALA A 7 -15.79 5.43 -5.24
CA ALA A 7 -16.06 6.74 -5.80
C ALA A 7 -16.55 7.75 -4.73
N ASP A 8 -17.30 7.28 -3.72
CA ASP A 8 -17.78 8.13 -2.61
C ASP A 8 -16.61 8.59 -1.72
N ALA A 9 -15.66 7.70 -1.41
CA ALA A 9 -14.46 8.06 -0.66
C ALA A 9 -13.63 9.10 -1.42
N LEU A 10 -13.45 8.93 -2.73
CA LEU A 10 -12.76 9.89 -3.59
C LEU A 10 -13.48 11.24 -3.66
N ALA A 11 -14.81 11.25 -3.67
CA ALA A 11 -15.57 12.50 -3.65
C ALA A 11 -15.36 13.28 -2.34
N ILE A 12 -15.33 12.59 -1.20
CA ILE A 12 -15.03 13.17 0.10
C ILE A 12 -13.57 13.69 0.12
N ALA A 13 -12.62 12.88 -0.33
CA ALA A 13 -11.21 13.26 -0.38
C ALA A 13 -10.97 14.49 -1.27
N ALA A 14 -11.66 14.58 -2.42
CA ALA A 14 -11.60 15.74 -3.29
C ALA A 14 -12.23 16.99 -2.64
N GLY A 15 -13.29 16.82 -1.84
CA GLY A 15 -13.87 17.87 -1.01
C GLY A 15 -12.86 18.41 0.00
N ASN A 16 -12.24 17.53 0.76
CA ASN A 16 -11.22 17.86 1.76
C ASN A 16 -9.99 18.56 1.14
N ALA A 17 -9.54 18.11 -0.03
CA ALA A 17 -8.44 18.75 -0.74
C ALA A 17 -8.78 20.19 -1.15
N ARG A 18 -10.02 20.45 -1.62
CA ARG A 18 -10.47 21.81 -1.95
C ARG A 18 -10.52 22.70 -0.71
N GLU A 19 -11.06 22.21 0.41
CA GLU A 19 -11.12 22.95 1.68
C GLU A 19 -9.71 23.28 2.19
N ALA A 20 -8.77 22.36 2.02
CA ALA A 20 -7.36 22.55 2.36
C ALA A 20 -6.59 23.37 1.32
N SER A 21 -7.24 23.87 0.26
CA SER A 21 -6.60 24.60 -0.86
C SER A 21 -5.49 23.82 -1.56
N LEU A 22 -5.59 22.50 -1.62
CA LEU A 22 -4.64 21.61 -2.31
C LEU A 22 -5.09 21.42 -3.77
N ALA A 23 -4.40 22.08 -4.70
CA ALA A 23 -4.70 22.02 -6.13
C ALA A 23 -3.89 20.93 -6.89
N ASN A 24 -2.93 20.29 -6.23
CA ASN A 24 -1.97 19.38 -6.86
C ASN A 24 -2.30 17.89 -6.62
N VAL A 25 -3.51 17.56 -6.19
CA VAL A 25 -3.96 16.18 -5.97
C VAL A 25 -4.83 15.73 -7.14
N VAL A 26 -4.52 14.56 -7.70
CA VAL A 26 -5.33 13.89 -8.72
C VAL A 26 -5.95 12.66 -8.08
N PHE A 27 -7.28 12.54 -8.17
CA PHE A 27 -8.05 11.41 -7.65
C PHE A 27 -8.45 10.49 -8.80
N VAL A 28 -8.22 9.18 -8.64
CA VAL A 28 -8.49 8.18 -9.69
C VAL A 28 -9.17 6.98 -9.06
N GLU A 29 -10.34 6.60 -9.59
CA GLU A 29 -11.07 5.43 -9.13
C GLU A 29 -10.42 4.16 -9.67
N GLY A 30 -10.22 3.17 -8.79
CA GLY A 30 -9.70 1.86 -9.13
C GLY A 30 -9.01 1.20 -7.95
N ARG A 31 -8.71 -0.09 -8.12
CA ARG A 31 -8.10 -0.90 -7.08
C ARG A 31 -6.58 -0.75 -7.14
N TRP A 32 -5.97 -0.43 -6.02
CA TRP A 32 -4.51 -0.33 -5.79
C TRP A 32 -3.78 0.44 -6.90
N THR A 33 -2.99 -0.26 -7.71
CA THR A 33 -2.17 0.31 -8.78
C THR A 33 -2.83 0.27 -10.15
N GLU A 34 -3.95 -0.46 -10.30
CA GLU A 34 -4.62 -0.68 -11.60
C GLU A 34 -4.83 0.62 -12.42
N PRO A 35 -5.35 1.72 -11.83
CA PRO A 35 -5.66 2.92 -12.59
C PRO A 35 -4.44 3.80 -12.90
N VAL A 36 -3.24 3.41 -12.47
CA VAL A 36 -2.01 4.22 -12.59
C VAL A 36 -0.80 3.42 -13.09
N GLN A 37 -1.03 2.27 -13.74
CA GLN A 37 0.04 1.38 -14.22
C GLN A 37 0.92 1.99 -15.32
N ASP A 38 0.45 3.02 -16.01
CA ASP A 38 1.17 3.79 -17.04
C ASP A 38 2.03 4.92 -16.44
N ARG A 39 2.04 5.10 -15.13
CA ARG A 39 2.75 6.17 -14.43
C ARG A 39 3.95 5.66 -13.65
N GLN A 40 4.83 6.57 -13.27
CA GLN A 40 5.94 6.31 -12.34
C GLN A 40 5.88 7.25 -11.15
N PHE A 41 6.16 6.69 -9.96
CA PHE A 41 6.13 7.40 -8.69
C PHE A 41 7.48 7.26 -7.98
N HIS A 42 7.89 8.27 -7.23
CA HIS A 42 9.08 8.21 -6.38
C HIS A 42 8.75 7.69 -4.97
N LEU A 43 7.48 7.83 -4.58
CA LEU A 43 6.97 7.38 -3.30
C LEU A 43 5.54 6.87 -3.48
N ILE A 44 5.27 5.69 -2.92
CA ILE A 44 3.92 5.16 -2.75
C ILE A 44 3.69 4.99 -1.25
N VAL A 45 2.54 5.50 -0.78
CA VAL A 45 2.10 5.37 0.60
C VAL A 45 0.73 4.70 0.59
N SER A 46 0.55 3.67 1.41
CA SER A 46 -0.73 2.99 1.53
C SER A 46 -1.01 2.60 2.98
N ASN A 47 -2.30 2.72 3.36
CA ASN A 47 -2.88 2.11 4.55
C ASN A 47 -3.91 1.07 4.06
N PRO A 48 -3.47 -0.14 3.69
CA PRO A 48 -4.37 -1.18 3.21
C PRO A 48 -5.14 -1.80 4.38
N PRO A 49 -6.22 -2.55 4.12
CA PRO A 49 -6.78 -3.46 5.12
C PRO A 49 -5.69 -4.41 5.65
N TYR A 50 -5.67 -4.64 6.95
CA TYR A 50 -4.68 -5.51 7.60
C TYR A 50 -5.24 -6.33 8.77
N VAL A 51 -6.56 -6.32 8.98
CA VAL A 51 -7.21 -7.09 10.03
C VAL A 51 -7.47 -8.51 9.50
N ASN A 52 -7.22 -9.52 10.35
CA ASN A 52 -7.57 -10.91 10.06
C ASN A 52 -9.10 -11.05 9.94
N ASP A 53 -9.56 -11.87 9.00
CA ASP A 53 -11.00 -12.09 8.73
C ASP A 53 -11.79 -12.59 9.95
N ASP A 54 -11.13 -13.31 10.86
CA ASP A 54 -11.74 -13.89 12.06
C ASP A 54 -11.47 -13.05 13.33
N ASP A 55 -10.91 -11.85 13.20
CA ASP A 55 -10.57 -10.98 14.34
C ASP A 55 -11.85 -10.41 14.97
N GLU A 56 -12.01 -10.60 16.28
CA GLU A 56 -13.14 -10.06 17.05
C GLU A 56 -13.24 -8.53 16.98
N ALA A 57 -12.11 -7.84 16.72
CA ALA A 57 -12.08 -6.39 16.56
C ALA A 57 -12.98 -5.91 15.40
N LEU A 58 -13.21 -6.74 14.37
CA LEU A 58 -14.15 -6.42 13.28
C LEU A 58 -15.58 -6.19 13.78
N CYS A 59 -16.00 -6.83 14.87
CA CYS A 59 -17.30 -6.62 15.49
C CYS A 59 -17.46 -5.20 16.07
N ALA A 60 -16.37 -4.64 16.61
CA ALA A 60 -16.36 -3.26 17.12
C ALA A 60 -16.35 -2.21 16.01
N LEU A 61 -15.79 -2.56 14.84
CA LEU A 61 -15.65 -1.70 13.66
C LEU A 61 -16.81 -1.84 12.66
N ARG A 62 -17.94 -2.35 13.09
CA ARG A 62 -19.13 -2.66 12.23
C ARG A 62 -19.69 -1.50 11.41
N PHE A 63 -19.29 -0.27 11.69
CA PHE A 63 -19.73 0.93 10.96
C PHE A 63 -18.79 1.28 9.79
N GLU A 64 -17.63 0.60 9.68
CA GLU A 64 -16.71 0.72 8.56
C GLU A 64 -16.94 -0.43 7.56
N PRO A 65 -16.75 -0.19 6.26
CA PRO A 65 -16.84 -1.27 5.28
C PRO A 65 -15.82 -2.37 5.61
N ARG A 66 -16.27 -3.63 5.67
CA ARG A 66 -15.38 -4.77 5.95
C ARG A 66 -14.20 -4.83 4.96
N SER A 67 -14.44 -4.47 3.69
CA SER A 67 -13.41 -4.39 2.64
C SER A 67 -12.33 -3.33 2.89
N ALA A 68 -12.55 -2.40 3.81
CA ALA A 68 -11.56 -1.41 4.21
C ALA A 68 -10.74 -1.86 5.45
N LEU A 69 -11.11 -2.99 6.06
CA LEU A 69 -10.53 -3.47 7.32
C LEU A 69 -9.87 -4.84 7.17
N ALA A 70 -10.59 -5.81 6.58
CA ALA A 70 -10.23 -7.23 6.58
C ALA A 70 -9.43 -7.61 5.31
N SER A 71 -8.38 -8.39 5.49
CA SER A 71 -7.43 -8.77 4.43
C SER A 71 -6.95 -10.22 4.58
N GLY A 72 -7.91 -11.15 4.50
CA GLY A 72 -7.64 -12.58 4.54
C GLY A 72 -7.35 -13.15 5.93
N ALA A 73 -6.96 -14.42 5.95
CA ALA A 73 -6.81 -15.19 7.19
C ALA A 73 -5.68 -14.71 8.11
N ASP A 74 -4.68 -14.02 7.59
CA ASP A 74 -3.57 -13.46 8.37
C ASP A 74 -3.48 -11.92 8.29
N GLY A 75 -4.44 -11.29 7.62
CA GLY A 75 -4.49 -9.83 7.44
C GLY A 75 -3.43 -9.28 6.49
N LEU A 76 -2.83 -10.10 5.62
CA LEU A 76 -1.72 -9.67 4.77
C LEU A 76 -2.01 -9.76 3.25
N ASP A 77 -3.21 -10.16 2.84
CA ASP A 77 -3.49 -10.39 1.41
C ASP A 77 -3.31 -9.12 0.57
N ASP A 78 -3.80 -7.99 1.03
CA ASP A 78 -3.65 -6.72 0.31
C ASP A 78 -2.20 -6.21 0.34
N ILE A 79 -1.47 -6.45 1.44
CA ILE A 79 -0.02 -6.16 1.50
C ILE A 79 0.76 -7.01 0.50
N ARG A 80 0.39 -8.28 0.29
CA ARG A 80 0.99 -9.15 -0.75
C ARG A 80 0.78 -8.58 -2.14
N ILE A 81 -0.44 -8.13 -2.43
CA ILE A 81 -0.77 -7.50 -3.71
C ILE A 81 0.08 -6.25 -3.92
N LEU A 82 0.11 -5.34 -2.95
CA LEU A 82 0.87 -4.09 -3.03
C LEU A 82 2.37 -4.35 -3.17
N ALA A 83 2.94 -5.31 -2.44
CA ALA A 83 4.35 -5.68 -2.56
C ALA A 83 4.71 -6.16 -3.97
N ALA A 84 3.80 -6.88 -4.63
CA ALA A 84 4.01 -7.37 -6.00
C ALA A 84 3.84 -6.26 -7.05
N GLU A 85 2.81 -5.41 -6.90
CA GLU A 85 2.42 -4.45 -7.94
C GLU A 85 3.21 -3.14 -7.88
N CYS A 86 3.47 -2.60 -6.68
CA CYS A 86 4.08 -1.28 -6.52
C CYS A 86 5.49 -1.18 -7.12
N ALA A 87 6.23 -2.29 -7.15
CA ALA A 87 7.56 -2.30 -7.75
C ALA A 87 7.55 -1.95 -9.25
N ALA A 88 6.46 -2.25 -9.97
CA ALA A 88 6.35 -1.96 -11.40
C ALA A 88 6.21 -0.47 -11.70
N ILE A 89 5.53 0.27 -10.82
CA ILE A 89 5.19 1.68 -11.00
C ILE A 89 6.05 2.65 -10.18
N LEU A 90 6.98 2.14 -9.37
CA LEU A 90 7.98 3.00 -8.73
C LEU A 90 9.12 3.32 -9.68
N ALA A 91 9.61 4.55 -9.63
CA ALA A 91 10.85 4.96 -10.24
C ALA A 91 12.05 4.17 -9.65
N PRO A 92 13.20 4.12 -10.33
CA PRO A 92 14.43 3.61 -9.71
C PRO A 92 14.68 4.30 -8.37
N ASP A 93 15.07 3.54 -7.35
CA ASP A 93 15.27 4.01 -5.98
C ASP A 93 14.02 4.62 -5.29
N GLY A 94 12.83 4.42 -5.86
CA GLY A 94 11.58 4.81 -5.26
C GLY A 94 11.24 4.02 -4.00
N TRP A 95 10.41 4.59 -3.13
CA TRP A 95 10.06 4.05 -1.82
C TRP A 95 8.59 3.64 -1.75
N LEU A 96 8.34 2.56 -1.02
CA LEU A 96 7.03 2.10 -0.59
C LEU A 96 6.92 2.26 0.92
N MET A 97 5.81 2.80 1.40
CA MET A 97 5.45 2.89 2.81
C MET A 97 4.10 2.21 3.03
N LEU A 98 4.06 1.20 3.89
CA LEU A 98 2.84 0.43 4.20
C LEU A 98 2.53 0.53 5.68
N GLU A 99 1.32 0.99 6.00
CA GLU A 99 0.77 0.84 7.34
C GLU A 99 0.34 -0.61 7.55
N HIS A 100 0.46 -1.10 8.79
CA HIS A 100 0.07 -2.46 9.19
C HIS A 100 -0.26 -2.54 10.69
N GLY A 101 -0.80 -3.66 11.12
CA GLY A 101 -1.05 -3.95 12.53
C GLY A 101 0.24 -4.06 13.35
N ALA A 102 0.17 -3.68 14.63
CA ALA A 102 1.32 -3.65 15.54
C ALA A 102 2.00 -5.03 15.74
N SER A 103 1.31 -6.13 15.48
CA SER A 103 1.83 -7.49 15.57
C SER A 103 2.45 -8.01 14.26
N GLN A 104 2.34 -7.26 13.15
CA GLN A 104 2.69 -7.75 11.80
C GLN A 104 4.08 -7.33 11.26
N PRO A 105 4.93 -6.52 11.93
CA PRO A 105 6.13 -5.95 11.29
C PRO A 105 7.09 -7.01 10.76
N ALA A 106 7.28 -8.14 11.47
CA ALA A 106 8.17 -9.20 11.04
C ALA A 106 7.64 -9.92 9.78
N ALA A 107 6.33 -10.18 9.72
CA ALA A 107 5.69 -10.82 8.57
C ALA A 107 5.71 -9.91 7.34
N VAL A 108 5.43 -8.60 7.51
CA VAL A 108 5.51 -7.60 6.43
C VAL A 108 6.94 -7.46 5.92
N ALA A 109 7.93 -7.41 6.80
CA ALA A 109 9.34 -7.32 6.40
C ALA A 109 9.80 -8.56 5.62
N SER A 110 9.40 -9.76 6.06
CA SER A 110 9.70 -11.01 5.34
C SER A 110 9.08 -11.01 3.95
N LEU A 111 7.79 -10.67 3.86
CA LEU A 111 7.04 -10.60 2.61
C LEU A 111 7.69 -9.63 1.60
N LEU A 112 8.08 -8.44 2.07
CA LEU A 112 8.78 -7.45 1.23
C LEU A 112 10.15 -7.96 0.79
N SER A 113 10.92 -8.57 1.69
CA SER A 113 12.24 -9.16 1.36
C SER A 113 12.11 -10.26 0.30
N ASP A 114 11.14 -11.17 0.46
CA ASP A 114 10.85 -12.26 -0.48
C ASP A 114 10.39 -11.74 -1.85
N SER A 115 9.75 -10.57 -1.87
CA SER A 115 9.35 -9.85 -3.09
C SER A 115 10.48 -9.00 -3.70
N GLY A 116 11.69 -9.06 -3.15
CA GLY A 116 12.89 -8.41 -3.71
C GLY A 116 13.06 -6.93 -3.33
N TRP A 117 12.33 -6.44 -2.32
CA TRP A 117 12.55 -5.10 -1.78
C TRP A 117 13.80 -5.06 -0.91
N VAL A 118 14.42 -3.88 -0.80
CA VAL A 118 15.63 -3.62 -0.02
C VAL A 118 15.44 -2.44 0.94
N ASP A 119 16.39 -2.24 1.84
CA ASP A 119 16.37 -1.15 2.84
C ASP A 119 15.08 -1.14 3.67
N ILE A 120 14.62 -2.34 4.06
CA ILE A 120 13.38 -2.53 4.79
C ILE A 120 13.56 -2.08 6.25
N ALA A 121 12.71 -1.18 6.72
CA ALA A 121 12.71 -0.70 8.10
C ALA A 121 11.28 -0.46 8.61
N CYS A 122 11.03 -0.79 9.88
CA CYS A 122 9.76 -0.51 10.53
C CYS A 122 9.87 0.70 11.45
N HIS A 123 8.86 1.56 11.40
CA HIS A 123 8.72 2.76 12.22
C HIS A 123 7.51 2.64 13.14
N ASN A 124 7.65 3.15 14.35
CA ASN A 124 6.60 3.16 15.35
C ASN A 124 5.68 4.38 15.16
N ASP A 125 4.44 4.25 15.61
CA ASP A 125 3.50 5.34 15.78
C ASP A 125 3.84 6.21 17.02
N LEU A 126 3.02 7.23 17.27
CA LEU A 126 3.21 8.13 18.40
C LEU A 126 3.02 7.46 19.78
N ALA A 127 2.37 6.29 19.81
CA ALA A 127 2.25 5.46 21.00
C ALA A 127 3.42 4.49 21.20
N GLY A 128 4.41 4.50 20.29
CA GLY A 128 5.59 3.64 20.34
C GLY A 128 5.34 2.23 19.80
N LEU A 129 4.21 1.98 19.15
CA LEU A 129 3.88 0.68 18.57
C LEU A 129 4.33 0.62 17.10
N PRO A 130 4.86 -0.52 16.62
CA PRO A 130 5.16 -0.73 15.20
C PRO A 130 3.94 -0.42 14.33
N ARG A 131 4.13 0.39 13.27
CA ARG A 131 3.00 0.87 12.47
C ARG A 131 3.25 0.98 10.99
N VAL A 132 4.41 1.43 10.56
CA VAL A 132 4.72 1.66 9.15
C VAL A 132 6.00 0.95 8.78
N THR A 133 5.94 0.06 7.80
CA THR A 133 7.13 -0.51 7.18
C THR A 133 7.44 0.23 5.89
N VAL A 134 8.68 0.68 5.75
CA VAL A 134 9.22 1.31 4.55
C VAL A 134 10.14 0.33 3.84
N ALA A 135 10.16 0.39 2.51
CA ALA A 135 11.05 -0.42 1.69
C ALA A 135 11.41 0.33 0.41
N ARG A 136 12.61 0.09 -0.12
CA ARG A 136 13.08 0.70 -1.37
C ARG A 136 13.03 -0.30 -2.52
N ARG A 137 12.65 0.19 -3.72
CA ARG A 137 12.70 -0.62 -4.94
C ARG A 137 14.12 -1.04 -5.26
N ASN A 138 14.35 -2.35 -5.44
CA ASN A 138 15.64 -2.86 -5.91
C ASN A 138 15.76 -2.70 -7.44
N VAL A 139 16.70 -1.87 -7.90
CA VAL A 139 16.92 -1.58 -9.33
C VAL A 139 17.56 -2.75 -10.07
N THR A 140 18.23 -3.65 -9.34
CA THR A 140 19.02 -4.73 -9.96
C THR A 140 18.13 -5.82 -10.58
N GLN A 141 16.94 -6.04 -10.08
CA GLN A 141 15.99 -7.04 -10.62
C GLN A 141 15.22 -6.57 -11.86
N ALA A 142 15.11 -5.26 -12.11
CA ALA A 142 14.37 -4.72 -13.25
C ALA A 142 15.04 -4.99 -14.63
N ARG A 143 16.30 -5.48 -14.65
CA ARG A 143 17.06 -5.73 -15.88
C ARG A 143 17.01 -7.16 -16.42
N SER A 144 16.30 -8.07 -15.76
CA SER A 144 16.28 -9.50 -16.12
C SER A 144 14.97 -9.98 -16.78
N LYS A 145 14.31 -9.16 -17.62
CA LYS A 145 13.43 -9.72 -18.65
C LYS A 145 14.30 -10.10 -19.86
N PRO A 146 14.41 -11.40 -20.23
CA PRO A 146 15.02 -11.74 -21.47
C PRO A 146 14.19 -11.16 -22.62
N SER A 147 14.85 -10.46 -23.53
CA SER A 147 14.29 -10.14 -24.84
C SER A 147 14.03 -11.48 -25.55
N GLU A 148 12.78 -11.89 -25.62
CA GLU A 148 12.40 -12.92 -26.60
C GLU A 148 12.55 -12.32 -27.98
N THR A 149 13.67 -12.62 -28.58
CA THR A 149 13.93 -12.44 -30.00
C THR A 149 13.38 -13.65 -30.73
N SER A 150 12.39 -13.47 -31.59
CA SER A 150 12.33 -14.10 -32.92
C SER A 150 11.17 -13.66 -33.70
#